data_ff768ca9dc69656bb1dff4fc5cfc41c7
#
_entry.id   ff768ca9dc69656bb1dff4fc5cfc41c7
#
_cell.length_a   1.000
_cell.length_b   1.000
_cell.length_c   1.000
_cell.angle_alpha   90.00
_cell.angle_beta   90.00
_cell.angle_gamma   90.00
#
_symmetry.space_group_name_H-M   'P 1'
#
loop_
_entity.id
_entity.type
_entity.pdbx_description
1 polymer ?
#
loop_
_entity_poly.entity_id
_entity_poly.type
_entity_poly.pdbx_seq_one_letter_code
_entity_poly.pdbx_strand_id
1 'polypeptide(L)'
;MNRYLIGFLAFIGLGILLAVLLIGGSSNNVQHPTIKPKLLYNYANTSAVVRMVIDGPIVAPQNHNSVVVTIGQNSSDFELIKGYDGNIISSKTYNNTQNSYRNFLYAIYYAGFTNGVKSNISSDIGLCASSDRYDFYLINGNNVLKHYWITNCGNDPKTFGGSLYTVIDLFRTQIPNYNQLSQQANI
;
A
#
# COMPACT_ATOMS: atom_id res chain seq x y z
N MET A 1 9.96 -40.35 -66.05
CA MET A 1 9.99 -39.21 -65.12
C MET A 1 11.45 -38.82 -64.89
N ASN A 2 11.87 -37.61 -65.22
CA ASN A 2 13.26 -37.19 -65.34
C ASN A 2 13.96 -37.13 -63.97
N ARG A 3 15.04 -37.93 -63.82
CA ARG A 3 15.83 -37.99 -62.54
C ARG A 3 16.28 -36.59 -62.05
N TYR A 4 16.50 -35.67 -62.98
CA TYR A 4 16.90 -34.30 -62.70
C TYR A 4 15.74 -33.45 -62.08
N LEU A 5 14.49 -33.75 -62.43
CA LEU A 5 13.31 -33.05 -61.88
C LEU A 5 13.12 -33.40 -60.41
N ILE A 6 13.35 -34.64 -60.01
CA ILE A 6 13.25 -35.11 -58.64
C ILE A 6 14.34 -34.45 -57.77
N GLY A 7 15.58 -34.37 -58.27
CA GLY A 7 16.69 -33.71 -57.58
C GLY A 7 16.44 -32.20 -57.38
N PHE A 8 15.88 -31.53 -58.41
CA PHE A 8 15.59 -30.12 -58.35
C PHE A 8 14.47 -29.80 -57.32
N LEU A 9 13.41 -30.59 -57.27
CA LEU A 9 12.34 -30.46 -56.29
C LEU A 9 12.81 -30.72 -54.87
N ALA A 10 13.72 -31.70 -54.66
CA ALA A 10 14.31 -31.95 -53.33
C ALA A 10 15.18 -30.80 -52.86
N PHE A 11 15.93 -30.15 -53.77
CA PHE A 11 16.76 -28.98 -53.42
C PHE A 11 15.93 -27.75 -53.04
N ILE A 12 14.83 -27.51 -53.74
CA ILE A 12 13.87 -26.43 -53.41
C ILE A 12 13.20 -26.69 -52.04
N GLY A 13 12.78 -27.92 -51.76
CA GLY A 13 12.19 -28.32 -50.50
C GLY A 13 13.16 -28.12 -49.30
N LEU A 14 14.43 -28.46 -49.48
CA LEU A 14 15.46 -28.24 -48.45
C LEU A 14 15.76 -26.77 -48.23
N GLY A 15 15.76 -25.94 -49.28
CA GLY A 15 15.94 -24.48 -49.19
C GLY A 15 14.82 -23.80 -48.43
N ILE A 16 13.57 -24.21 -48.69
CA ILE A 16 12.39 -23.68 -47.96
C ILE A 16 12.41 -24.08 -46.48
N LEU A 17 12.78 -25.33 -46.16
CA LEU A 17 12.91 -25.83 -44.81
C LEU A 17 13.96 -25.03 -44.01
N LEU A 18 15.12 -24.77 -44.64
CA LEU A 18 16.19 -23.97 -44.03
C LEU A 18 15.75 -22.51 -43.80
N ALA A 19 15.02 -21.90 -44.75
CA ALA A 19 14.49 -20.54 -44.59
C ALA A 19 13.48 -20.45 -43.47
N VAL A 20 12.59 -21.42 -43.28
CA VAL A 20 11.62 -21.46 -42.18
C VAL A 20 12.33 -21.61 -40.84
N LEU A 21 13.41 -22.38 -40.75
CA LEU A 21 14.21 -22.54 -39.52
C LEU A 21 14.97 -21.24 -39.15
N LEU A 22 15.41 -20.46 -40.15
CA LEU A 22 16.13 -19.21 -39.92
C LEU A 22 15.19 -18.02 -39.58
N ILE A 23 13.95 -18.03 -40.07
CA ILE A 23 12.97 -17.01 -39.85
C ILE A 23 12.13 -17.30 -38.58
N GLY A 24 11.96 -18.59 -38.21
CA GLY A 24 11.18 -19.02 -37.04
C GLY A 24 11.84 -18.82 -35.69
N GLY A 25 13.06 -18.30 -35.60
CA GLY A 25 13.84 -18.15 -34.39
C GLY A 25 13.75 -16.78 -33.70
N SER A 26 12.89 -15.86 -34.12
CA SER A 26 12.67 -14.59 -33.42
C SER A 26 11.58 -14.78 -32.37
N SER A 27 11.90 -15.45 -31.26
CA SER A 27 11.15 -15.26 -30.01
C SER A 27 11.38 -13.80 -29.57
N ASN A 28 10.45 -12.96 -29.92
CA ASN A 28 10.30 -11.66 -29.27
C ASN A 28 10.09 -11.96 -27.78
N ASN A 29 11.17 -12.06 -27.03
CA ASN A 29 11.16 -11.86 -25.60
C ASN A 29 10.68 -10.41 -25.40
N VAL A 30 9.36 -10.22 -25.33
CA VAL A 30 8.78 -9.05 -24.74
C VAL A 30 9.22 -9.11 -23.29
N GLN A 31 10.38 -8.51 -23.01
CA GLN A 31 10.74 -8.16 -21.65
C GLN A 31 9.66 -7.19 -21.18
N HIS A 32 8.65 -7.73 -20.47
CA HIS A 32 7.82 -6.88 -19.64
C HIS A 32 8.81 -6.12 -18.73
N PRO A 33 8.85 -4.78 -18.81
CA PRO A 33 9.69 -4.02 -17.91
C PRO A 33 9.28 -4.44 -16.50
N THR A 34 10.18 -5.10 -15.79
CA THR A 34 9.99 -5.44 -14.39
C THR A 34 10.03 -4.09 -13.67
N ILE A 35 8.86 -3.47 -13.50
CA ILE A 35 8.73 -2.24 -12.72
C ILE A 35 9.14 -2.63 -11.30
N LYS A 36 10.38 -2.32 -10.93
CA LYS A 36 10.83 -2.49 -9.55
C LYS A 36 9.87 -1.70 -8.66
N PRO A 37 9.32 -2.30 -7.60
CA PRO A 37 8.42 -1.60 -6.73
C PRO A 37 9.12 -0.33 -6.22
N LYS A 38 8.45 0.80 -6.35
CA LYS A 38 8.96 2.09 -5.90
C LYS A 38 9.12 2.03 -4.38
N LEU A 39 10.32 2.29 -3.88
CA LEU A 39 10.56 2.33 -2.43
C LEU A 39 9.74 3.46 -1.80
N LEU A 40 9.23 3.25 -0.59
CA LEU A 40 8.30 4.17 0.05
C LEU A 40 8.81 5.62 0.11
N TYR A 41 10.07 5.83 0.46
CA TYR A 41 10.67 7.16 0.56
C TYR A 41 10.82 7.89 -0.80
N ASN A 42 10.69 7.19 -1.93
CA ASN A 42 10.66 7.82 -3.26
C ASN A 42 9.33 8.55 -3.53
N TYR A 43 8.33 8.36 -2.68
CA TYR A 43 7.07 9.11 -2.74
C TYR A 43 7.18 10.51 -2.11
N ALA A 44 8.27 10.82 -1.41
CA ALA A 44 8.48 12.14 -0.80
C ALA A 44 8.44 13.32 -1.79
N ASN A 45 8.69 13.04 -3.08
CA ASN A 45 8.67 14.04 -4.16
C ASN A 45 7.36 14.00 -4.97
N THR A 46 6.30 13.45 -4.42
CA THR A 46 5.00 13.30 -5.09
C THR A 46 3.90 13.84 -4.19
N SER A 47 2.67 13.92 -4.70
CA SER A 47 1.47 14.23 -3.90
C SER A 47 0.99 13.05 -3.04
N ALA A 48 1.74 11.96 -2.96
CA ALA A 48 1.35 10.83 -2.14
C ALA A 48 1.38 11.19 -0.66
N VAL A 49 0.42 10.64 0.07
CA VAL A 49 0.31 10.72 1.52
C VAL A 49 0.27 9.33 2.11
N VAL A 50 0.70 9.20 3.36
CA VAL A 50 0.44 8.02 4.16
C VAL A 50 -0.59 8.36 5.23
N ARG A 51 -1.50 7.42 5.47
CA ARG A 51 -2.59 7.60 6.44
C ARG A 51 -2.63 6.42 7.39
N MET A 52 -2.83 6.72 8.66
CA MET A 52 -3.18 5.77 9.71
C MET A 52 -4.59 6.08 10.20
N VAL A 53 -5.40 5.05 10.33
CA VAL A 53 -6.69 5.11 11.02
C VAL A 53 -6.57 4.20 12.24
N ILE A 54 -6.95 4.71 13.40
CA ILE A 54 -7.21 3.93 14.60
C ILE A 54 -8.71 3.95 14.80
N ASP A 55 -9.33 2.81 14.59
CA ASP A 55 -10.77 2.64 14.70
C ASP A 55 -11.08 1.92 16.02
N GLY A 56 -11.77 2.61 16.92
CA GLY A 56 -12.04 2.13 18.28
C GLY A 56 -13.00 0.94 18.32
N PRO A 57 -13.37 0.50 19.53
CA PRO A 57 -14.29 -0.62 19.72
C PRO A 57 -15.61 -0.43 18.98
N ILE A 58 -16.22 -1.54 18.56
CA ILE A 58 -17.56 -1.56 17.93
C ILE A 58 -18.60 -1.37 19.03
N VAL A 59 -19.11 -0.18 19.12
CA VAL A 59 -20.10 0.26 20.12
C VAL A 59 -21.21 1.06 19.42
N ALA A 60 -22.20 1.53 20.18
CA ALA A 60 -23.23 2.40 19.63
C ALA A 60 -22.61 3.68 19.00
N PRO A 61 -23.14 4.21 17.88
CA PRO A 61 -22.51 5.29 17.10
C PRO A 61 -22.13 6.52 17.93
N GLN A 62 -22.93 6.89 18.92
CA GLN A 62 -22.65 8.03 19.78
C GLN A 62 -21.44 7.83 20.71
N ASN A 63 -20.96 6.62 20.88
CA ASN A 63 -19.82 6.25 21.73
C ASN A 63 -18.61 5.80 20.91
N HIS A 64 -18.80 5.55 19.62
CA HIS A 64 -17.70 5.13 18.72
C HIS A 64 -16.87 6.35 18.35
N ASN A 65 -15.54 6.17 18.39
CA ASN A 65 -14.59 7.18 17.96
C ASN A 65 -13.51 6.52 17.08
N SER A 66 -12.97 7.32 16.16
CA SER A 66 -11.81 6.95 15.35
C SER A 66 -10.84 8.13 15.27
N VAL A 67 -9.56 7.84 15.21
CA VAL A 67 -8.51 8.84 14.97
C VAL A 67 -7.91 8.60 13.60
N VAL A 68 -7.80 9.65 12.80
CA VAL A 68 -7.14 9.64 11.51
C VAL A 68 -5.92 10.56 11.56
N VAL A 69 -4.77 10.04 11.16
CA VAL A 69 -3.54 10.81 10.99
C VAL A 69 -3.08 10.67 9.54
N THR A 70 -2.99 11.79 8.83
CA THR A 70 -2.53 11.83 7.43
C THR A 70 -1.26 12.66 7.34
N ILE A 71 -0.18 12.07 6.81
CA ILE A 71 1.12 12.72 6.68
C ILE A 71 1.47 12.85 5.21
N GLY A 72 1.71 14.07 4.80
CA GLY A 72 2.12 14.43 3.44
C GLY A 72 3.34 15.33 3.43
N GLN A 73 3.76 15.72 2.22
CA GLN A 73 4.95 16.55 2.05
C GLN A 73 4.76 17.98 2.60
N ASN A 74 3.52 18.50 2.65
CA ASN A 74 3.22 19.88 3.04
C ASN A 74 2.48 19.99 4.38
N SER A 75 1.80 18.91 4.80
CA SER A 75 1.01 18.90 6.05
C SER A 75 1.10 17.58 6.78
N SER A 76 0.84 17.67 8.08
CA SER A 76 0.52 16.57 8.98
C SER A 76 -0.84 16.87 9.60
N ASP A 77 -1.82 16.03 9.33
CA ASP A 77 -3.22 16.29 9.67
C ASP A 77 -3.68 15.26 10.70
N PHE A 78 -4.37 15.74 11.71
CA PHE A 78 -5.05 14.96 12.75
C PHE A 78 -6.54 15.20 12.65
N GLU A 79 -7.34 14.14 12.69
CA GLU A 79 -8.80 14.21 12.75
C GLU A 79 -9.31 13.23 13.79
N LEU A 80 -10.24 13.70 14.62
CA LEU A 80 -11.04 12.89 15.52
C LEU A 80 -12.46 12.78 14.96
N ILE A 81 -12.89 11.57 14.72
CA ILE A 81 -14.16 11.24 14.10
C ILE A 81 -15.05 10.57 15.14
N LYS A 82 -16.33 10.91 15.15
CA LYS A 82 -17.36 10.33 16.01
C LYS A 82 -18.42 9.60 15.18
N GLY A 83 -18.77 8.42 15.65
CA GLY A 83 -19.73 7.55 14.95
C GLY A 83 -19.11 6.88 13.71
N TYR A 84 -19.97 6.30 12.90
CA TYR A 84 -19.57 5.55 11.69
C TYR A 84 -19.78 6.36 10.39
N ASP A 85 -20.35 7.55 10.48
CA ASP A 85 -20.73 8.40 9.33
C ASP A 85 -19.64 9.40 8.94
N GLY A 86 -18.43 9.29 9.51
CA GLY A 86 -17.31 10.18 9.20
C GLY A 86 -17.45 11.60 9.79
N ASN A 87 -18.25 11.78 10.87
CA ASN A 87 -18.45 13.08 11.50
C ASN A 87 -17.18 13.54 12.24
N ILE A 88 -16.45 14.50 11.67
CA ILE A 88 -15.23 15.07 12.25
C ILE A 88 -15.64 16.03 13.38
N ILE A 89 -15.26 15.71 14.62
CA ILE A 89 -15.54 16.53 15.81
C ILE A 89 -14.34 17.37 16.23
N SER A 90 -13.14 17.04 15.77
CA SER A 90 -11.93 17.83 15.99
C SER A 90 -10.95 17.59 14.86
N SER A 91 -10.30 18.65 14.38
CA SER A 91 -9.21 18.53 13.39
C SER A 91 -8.10 19.53 13.68
N LYS A 92 -6.86 19.14 13.35
CA LYS A 92 -5.66 20.00 13.41
C LYS A 92 -4.77 19.70 12.22
N THR A 93 -4.27 20.75 11.60
CA THR A 93 -3.28 20.69 10.51
C THR A 93 -2.01 21.40 10.95
N TYR A 94 -0.88 20.76 10.72
CA TYR A 94 0.45 21.29 10.99
C TYR A 94 1.23 21.34 9.69
N ASN A 95 2.05 22.38 9.52
CA ASN A 95 2.95 22.48 8.37
C ASN A 95 3.99 21.37 8.43
N ASN A 96 4.26 20.78 7.29
CA ASN A 96 5.33 19.79 7.11
C ASN A 96 6.28 20.26 6.01
N THR A 97 7.41 19.61 5.88
CA THR A 97 8.40 19.85 4.82
C THR A 97 8.71 18.55 4.08
N GLN A 98 9.11 18.68 2.82
CA GLN A 98 9.52 17.53 2.03
C GLN A 98 10.63 16.70 2.70
N ASN A 99 11.59 17.35 3.38
CA ASN A 99 12.66 16.65 4.08
C ASN A 99 12.15 15.88 5.30
N SER A 100 11.29 16.50 6.13
CA SER A 100 10.65 15.83 7.27
C SER A 100 9.80 14.66 6.79
N TYR A 101 9.01 14.86 5.73
CA TYR A 101 8.20 13.80 5.15
C TYR A 101 9.06 12.64 4.62
N ARG A 102 10.16 12.93 3.93
CA ARG A 102 11.10 11.90 3.46
C ARG A 102 11.69 11.09 4.62
N ASN A 103 12.14 11.76 5.69
CA ASN A 103 12.67 11.11 6.88
C ASN A 103 11.62 10.23 7.57
N PHE A 104 10.39 10.72 7.67
CA PHE A 104 9.27 9.95 8.17
C PHE A 104 8.99 8.71 7.32
N LEU A 105 8.94 8.85 5.98
CA LEU A 105 8.77 7.71 5.06
C LEU A 105 9.90 6.68 5.19
N TYR A 106 11.13 7.12 5.43
CA TYR A 106 12.26 6.23 5.74
C TYR A 106 12.01 5.46 7.02
N ALA A 107 11.66 6.15 8.10
CA ALA A 107 11.42 5.54 9.40
C ALA A 107 10.31 4.48 9.36
N ILE A 108 9.15 4.82 8.78
CA ILE A 108 8.04 3.85 8.67
C ILE A 108 8.34 2.71 7.70
N TYR A 109 9.16 2.93 6.65
CA TYR A 109 9.60 1.87 5.77
C TYR A 109 10.41 0.81 6.53
N TYR A 110 11.38 1.22 7.35
CA TYR A 110 12.17 0.30 8.18
C TYR A 110 11.36 -0.33 9.33
N ALA A 111 10.30 0.33 9.80
CA ALA A 111 9.34 -0.25 10.72
C ALA A 111 8.41 -1.29 10.05
N GLY A 112 8.53 -1.48 8.72
CA GLY A 112 7.78 -2.47 7.97
C GLY A 112 6.41 -2.01 7.49
N PHE A 113 6.17 -0.71 7.34
CA PHE A 113 4.90 -0.16 6.84
C PHE A 113 4.45 -0.79 5.52
N THR A 114 5.38 -1.20 4.66
CA THR A 114 5.07 -1.83 3.37
C THR A 114 5.06 -3.36 3.42
N ASN A 115 5.25 -3.95 4.59
CA ASN A 115 5.25 -5.40 4.76
C ASN A 115 3.80 -5.90 4.84
N GLY A 116 3.35 -6.55 3.78
CA GLY A 116 2.04 -7.20 3.74
C GLY A 116 2.13 -8.68 4.05
N VAL A 117 1.10 -9.23 4.68
CA VAL A 117 0.88 -10.67 4.80
C VAL A 117 -0.40 -11.06 4.09
N LYS A 118 -0.46 -12.29 3.59
CA LYS A 118 -1.68 -12.81 2.96
C LYS A 118 -2.74 -13.06 4.01
N SER A 119 -3.95 -12.62 3.74
CA SER A 119 -5.15 -12.91 4.53
C SER A 119 -6.19 -13.60 3.65
N ASN A 120 -6.99 -14.46 4.25
CA ASN A 120 -8.15 -15.08 3.61
C ASN A 120 -9.40 -14.21 3.66
N ILE A 121 -9.34 -13.10 4.37
CA ILE A 121 -10.41 -12.09 4.42
C ILE A 121 -9.88 -10.74 3.91
N SER A 122 -10.75 -9.96 3.32
CA SER A 122 -10.41 -8.71 2.61
C SER A 122 -10.53 -7.47 3.49
N SER A 123 -11.13 -7.57 4.68
CA SER A 123 -11.40 -6.42 5.56
C SER A 123 -11.37 -6.85 7.01
N ASP A 124 -11.09 -5.90 7.90
CA ASP A 124 -11.16 -6.01 9.35
C ASP A 124 -12.56 -5.72 9.91
N ILE A 125 -13.53 -5.35 9.06
CA ILE A 125 -14.90 -5.03 9.48
C ILE A 125 -15.49 -6.19 10.29
N GLY A 126 -15.94 -5.85 11.50
CA GLY A 126 -16.53 -6.82 12.43
C GLY A 126 -15.53 -7.64 13.25
N LEU A 127 -14.23 -7.52 12.98
CA LEU A 127 -13.21 -8.14 13.81
C LEU A 127 -12.96 -7.32 15.06
N CYS A 128 -12.42 -7.98 16.12
CA CYS A 128 -11.94 -7.34 17.33
C CYS A 128 -12.94 -6.31 17.91
N ALA A 129 -14.18 -6.70 18.11
CA ALA A 129 -15.27 -5.78 18.46
C ALA A 129 -15.04 -4.99 19.76
N SER A 130 -14.22 -5.52 20.69
CA SER A 130 -13.97 -4.91 22.01
C SER A 130 -12.68 -4.08 22.09
N SER A 131 -11.92 -3.95 20.99
CA SER A 131 -10.64 -3.24 20.99
C SER A 131 -10.39 -2.56 19.65
N ASP A 132 -9.21 -1.93 19.51
CA ASP A 132 -8.89 -1.11 18.36
C ASP A 132 -8.53 -1.93 17.14
N ARG A 133 -8.83 -1.35 15.98
CA ARG A 133 -8.42 -1.77 14.66
C ARG A 133 -7.55 -0.69 14.04
N TYR A 134 -6.58 -1.08 13.24
CA TYR A 134 -5.61 -0.16 12.63
C TYR A 134 -5.56 -0.38 11.14
N ASP A 135 -5.78 0.67 10.38
CA ASP A 135 -5.62 0.70 8.94
C ASP A 135 -4.48 1.62 8.52
N PHE A 136 -3.68 1.15 7.59
CA PHE A 136 -2.55 1.88 7.04
C PHE A 136 -2.67 1.99 5.53
N TYR A 137 -2.62 3.22 5.02
CA TYR A 137 -2.77 3.50 3.61
C TYR A 137 -1.56 4.26 3.05
N LEU A 138 -1.17 3.93 1.82
CA LEU A 138 -0.41 4.80 0.94
C LEU A 138 -1.35 5.25 -0.18
N ILE A 139 -1.57 6.55 -0.30
CA ILE A 139 -2.53 7.14 -1.23
C ILE A 139 -1.78 8.13 -2.13
N ASN A 140 -2.06 8.13 -3.44
CA ASN A 140 -1.54 9.12 -4.38
C ASN A 140 -2.68 9.68 -5.23
N GLY A 141 -3.04 10.92 -4.99
CA GLY A 141 -4.27 11.51 -5.51
C GLY A 141 -5.49 10.69 -5.07
N ASN A 142 -6.29 10.21 -6.02
CA ASN A 142 -7.48 9.40 -5.74
C ASN A 142 -7.19 7.88 -5.67
N ASN A 143 -5.92 7.47 -5.81
CA ASN A 143 -5.57 6.06 -5.88
C ASN A 143 -5.00 5.57 -4.56
N VAL A 144 -5.60 4.53 -3.97
CA VAL A 144 -5.02 3.77 -2.87
C VAL A 144 -4.00 2.79 -3.46
N LEU A 145 -2.71 3.10 -3.24
CA LEU A 145 -1.60 2.28 -3.74
C LEU A 145 -1.32 1.08 -2.84
N LYS A 146 -1.55 1.24 -1.52
CA LYS A 146 -1.41 0.20 -0.50
C LYS A 146 -2.46 0.41 0.57
N HIS A 147 -3.02 -0.69 1.05
CA HIS A 147 -3.88 -0.75 2.21
C HIS A 147 -3.54 -2.00 3.00
N TYR A 148 -3.24 -1.82 4.27
CA TYR A 148 -3.00 -2.89 5.22
C TYR A 148 -3.78 -2.63 6.49
N TRP A 149 -4.25 -3.69 7.12
CA TRP A 149 -4.98 -3.60 8.38
C TRP A 149 -4.53 -4.68 9.37
N ILE A 150 -4.72 -4.40 10.65
CA ILE A 150 -4.44 -5.29 11.77
C ILE A 150 -5.34 -4.89 12.95
N THR A 151 -5.73 -5.85 13.77
CA THR A 151 -6.48 -5.60 14.99
C THR A 151 -5.60 -5.76 16.22
N ASN A 152 -6.05 -5.22 17.35
CA ASN A 152 -5.39 -5.42 18.64
C ASN A 152 -5.74 -6.78 19.29
N CYS A 153 -6.57 -7.61 18.67
CA CYS A 153 -6.90 -8.96 19.09
C CYS A 153 -5.89 -9.94 18.46
N GLY A 154 -5.00 -10.50 19.27
CA GLY A 154 -3.77 -11.17 18.83
C GLY A 154 -3.90 -12.36 17.87
N ASN A 155 -5.09 -12.98 17.73
CA ASN A 155 -5.33 -14.15 16.86
C ASN A 155 -6.16 -13.82 15.62
N ASP A 156 -6.55 -12.58 15.43
CA ASP A 156 -7.33 -12.19 14.26
C ASP A 156 -6.50 -12.27 12.98
N PRO A 157 -7.16 -12.56 11.85
CA PRO A 157 -6.55 -12.33 10.53
C PRO A 157 -6.05 -10.91 10.41
N LYS A 158 -5.03 -10.70 9.57
CA LYS A 158 -4.43 -9.38 9.30
C LYS A 158 -3.82 -9.34 7.91
N THR A 159 -3.61 -8.16 7.38
CA THR A 159 -2.81 -7.93 6.17
C THR A 159 -1.54 -7.14 6.45
N PHE A 160 -1.45 -6.47 7.60
CA PHE A 160 -0.24 -5.77 8.04
C PHE A 160 0.76 -6.73 8.69
N GLY A 161 2.02 -6.68 8.24
CA GLY A 161 3.11 -7.54 8.70
C GLY A 161 4.30 -6.79 9.29
N GLY A 162 4.17 -5.47 9.50
CA GLY A 162 5.21 -4.64 10.10
C GLY A 162 5.16 -4.61 11.63
N SER A 163 6.00 -3.77 12.24
CA SER A 163 5.99 -3.49 13.68
C SER A 163 4.87 -2.50 14.02
N LEU A 164 3.72 -3.00 14.49
CA LEU A 164 2.51 -2.21 14.74
C LEU A 164 2.80 -0.98 15.61
N TYR A 165 3.30 -1.20 16.81
CA TYR A 165 3.50 -0.11 17.77
C TYR A 165 4.56 0.89 17.30
N THR A 166 5.63 0.43 16.65
CA THR A 166 6.65 1.32 16.07
C THR A 166 6.04 2.22 14.99
N VAL A 167 5.20 1.67 14.11
CA VAL A 167 4.55 2.46 13.06
C VAL A 167 3.58 3.47 13.67
N ILE A 168 2.75 3.06 14.65
CA ILE A 168 1.83 3.95 15.35
C ILE A 168 2.59 5.11 16.00
N ASP A 169 3.67 4.82 16.74
CA ASP A 169 4.44 5.84 17.43
C ASP A 169 5.10 6.82 16.45
N LEU A 170 5.59 6.35 15.32
CA LEU A 170 6.13 7.20 14.27
C LEU A 170 5.06 8.16 13.71
N PHE A 171 3.82 7.72 13.52
CA PHE A 171 2.71 8.60 13.13
C PHE A 171 2.37 9.62 14.22
N ARG A 172 2.29 9.18 15.47
CA ARG A 172 1.99 10.04 16.63
C ARG A 172 3.02 11.15 16.78
N THR A 173 4.31 10.88 16.55
CA THR A 173 5.37 11.88 16.63
C THR A 173 5.28 12.98 15.57
N GLN A 174 4.52 12.78 14.49
CA GLN A 174 4.30 13.82 13.47
C GLN A 174 3.22 14.83 13.87
N ILE A 175 2.49 14.57 14.94
CA ILE A 175 1.39 15.43 15.42
C ILE A 175 1.78 16.04 16.77
N PRO A 176 2.06 17.35 16.84
CA PRO A 176 2.29 18.02 18.12
C PRO A 176 1.12 17.83 19.08
N ASN A 177 1.44 17.50 20.33
CA ASN A 177 0.45 17.26 21.39
C ASN A 177 -0.58 16.17 21.09
N TYR A 178 -0.18 15.13 20.31
CA TYR A 178 -1.06 14.03 19.92
C TYR A 178 -1.88 13.47 21.09
N ASN A 179 -1.23 13.20 22.24
CA ASN A 179 -1.91 12.63 23.41
C ASN A 179 -3.04 13.52 23.93
N GLN A 180 -2.86 14.85 23.90
CA GLN A 180 -3.91 15.79 24.31
C GLN A 180 -5.07 15.79 23.31
N LEU A 181 -4.77 15.74 22.01
CA LEU A 181 -5.78 15.72 20.95
C LEU A 181 -6.60 14.43 20.96
N SER A 182 -5.95 13.30 21.25
CA SER A 182 -6.58 11.97 21.24
C SER A 182 -7.30 11.61 22.54
N GLN A 183 -7.15 12.38 23.62
CA GLN A 183 -7.81 12.09 24.90
C GLN A 183 -9.34 11.92 24.79
N GLN A 184 -9.98 12.68 23.91
CA GLN A 184 -11.43 12.58 23.69
C GLN A 184 -11.83 11.32 22.90
N ALA A 185 -10.88 10.68 22.23
CA ALA A 185 -11.14 9.47 21.47
C ALA A 185 -11.39 8.25 22.37
N ASN A 186 -10.76 8.23 23.55
CA ASN A 186 -10.78 7.10 24.49
C ASN A 186 -10.35 5.77 23.82
N ILE A 187 -9.32 5.83 22.94
CA ILE A 187 -8.71 4.75 22.14
C ILE A 187 -7.20 4.73 22.35
#